data_21eb1398444d3cb060180b6207c27141
#
_entry.id   21eb1398444d3cb060180b6207c27141
#
_cell.length_a   1.000
_cell.length_b   1.000
_cell.length_c   1.000
_cell.angle_alpha   90.00
_cell.angle_beta   90.00
_cell.angle_gamma   90.00
#
_symmetry.space_group_name_H-M   'P 1'
#
loop_
_entity.id
_entity.type
_entity.pdbx_description
1 polymer ?
#
loop_
_entity_poly.entity_id
_entity_poly.type
_entity_poly.pdbx_seq_one_letter_code
_entity_poly.pdbx_strand_id
1 'polypeptide(L)'
;FHIGGTATRIIEQSEMVSKRPGIVKFSDNYDSADTIDETGTKVTRCMVRHAKLFIMNNDGTENASFNVPYGSTVFVKEGEKISSKTTLIKWDPYTDIIVARETGYVDLNDFVEGETFAVEAVEGGKKQMVVVEARDRKMSPHIEIIDKDGKILAGGTILPVKATLVVNDKQ
;
A
#
# COMPACT_ATOMS: atom_id res chain seq x y z
N PHE A 1 -8.32 25.42 -27.14
CA PHE A 1 -7.15 25.76 -26.33
C PHE A 1 -6.68 24.51 -25.63
N HIS A 2 -5.72 23.84 -26.20
CA HIS A 2 -5.12 22.70 -25.58
C HIS A 2 -3.80 23.10 -25.00
N ILE A 3 -3.77 23.22 -23.71
CA ILE A 3 -2.51 23.26 -23.00
C ILE A 3 -2.00 21.83 -23.01
N GLY A 4 -1.10 21.52 -23.93
CA GLY A 4 -0.30 20.29 -23.89
C GLY A 4 0.66 20.37 -22.71
N GLY A 5 0.12 20.35 -21.49
CA GLY A 5 0.90 20.21 -20.28
C GLY A 5 1.07 18.72 -20.03
N THR A 6 2.29 18.22 -19.97
CA THR A 6 2.58 17.04 -19.19
C THR A 6 2.06 17.32 -17.79
N ALA A 7 0.93 16.69 -17.44
CA ALA A 7 0.46 16.70 -16.07
C ALA A 7 1.53 16.02 -15.23
N THR A 8 2.39 16.80 -14.60
CA THR A 8 3.23 16.32 -13.51
C THR A 8 2.23 15.94 -12.43
N ARG A 9 2.04 14.64 -12.21
CA ARG A 9 1.24 14.13 -11.10
C ARG A 9 1.93 14.59 -9.83
N ILE A 10 1.48 15.71 -9.27
CA ILE A 10 1.83 16.07 -7.91
C ILE A 10 1.12 15.03 -7.05
N ILE A 11 1.87 14.06 -6.57
CA ILE A 11 1.40 13.11 -5.57
C ILE A 11 1.30 13.94 -4.29
N GLU A 12 0.12 14.44 -3.99
CA GLU A 12 -0.17 15.01 -2.68
C GLU A 12 -0.14 13.86 -1.67
N GLN A 13 1.03 13.65 -1.08
CA GLN A 13 1.16 12.75 0.05
C GLN A 13 0.59 13.42 1.28
N SER A 14 -0.41 12.81 1.88
CA SER A 14 -0.87 13.20 3.18
C SER A 14 0.05 12.58 4.25
N GLU A 15 0.36 13.35 5.27
CA GLU A 15 1.18 12.89 6.38
C GLU A 15 0.60 13.31 7.73
N MET A 16 0.84 12.50 8.74
CA MET A 16 0.58 12.84 10.12
C MET A 16 1.89 13.03 10.86
N VAL A 17 1.99 14.19 11.51
CA VAL A 17 3.16 14.61 12.26
C VAL A 17 2.76 14.84 13.72
N SER A 18 3.55 14.34 14.66
CA SER A 18 3.31 14.59 16.08
C SER A 18 3.52 16.06 16.42
N LYS A 19 2.54 16.66 17.09
CA LYS A 19 2.66 18.05 17.60
C LYS A 19 3.35 18.11 18.96
N ARG A 20 3.43 17.01 19.67
CA ARG A 20 3.95 16.91 21.03
C ARG A 20 4.85 15.68 21.19
N PRO A 21 5.80 15.70 22.11
CA PRO A 21 6.58 14.51 22.43
C PRO A 21 5.73 13.50 23.20
N GLY A 22 6.11 12.23 23.17
CA GLY A 22 5.45 11.17 23.90
C GLY A 22 5.95 9.79 23.53
N ILE A 23 5.21 8.77 23.95
CA ILE A 23 5.50 7.36 23.68
C ILE A 23 4.43 6.84 22.73
N VAL A 24 4.86 6.20 21.65
CA VAL A 24 3.96 5.61 20.65
C VAL A 24 3.30 4.34 21.20
N LYS A 25 1.99 4.25 21.05
CA LYS A 25 1.21 3.05 21.31
C LYS A 25 0.23 2.82 20.16
N PHE A 26 0.11 1.58 19.72
CA PHE A 26 -0.89 1.20 18.71
C PHE A 26 -2.12 0.55 19.36
N SER A 27 -3.24 0.56 18.67
CA SER A 27 -4.43 -0.18 19.07
C SER A 27 -4.20 -1.69 18.97
N ASP A 28 -4.92 -2.48 19.77
CA ASP A 28 -4.75 -3.94 19.85
C ASP A 28 -4.99 -4.65 18.52
N ASN A 29 -5.76 -4.05 17.62
CA ASN A 29 -6.01 -4.58 16.29
C ASN A 29 -4.96 -4.15 15.24
N TYR A 30 -3.94 -3.37 15.64
CA TYR A 30 -2.89 -2.95 14.71
C TYR A 30 -2.06 -4.14 14.26
N ASP A 31 -1.85 -4.23 12.97
CA ASP A 31 -0.93 -5.18 12.35
C ASP A 31 -0.20 -4.50 11.18
N SER A 32 1.04 -4.87 10.98
CA SER A 32 1.89 -4.27 9.95
C SER A 32 2.82 -5.29 9.32
N ALA A 33 3.20 -5.05 8.08
CA ALA A 33 4.19 -5.85 7.37
C ALA A 33 5.26 -4.95 6.75
N ASP A 34 6.47 -5.47 6.70
CA ASP A 34 7.55 -4.86 5.94
C ASP A 34 7.38 -5.19 4.46
N THR A 35 7.35 -4.18 3.64
CA THR A 35 7.20 -4.27 2.18
C THR A 35 8.27 -3.44 1.49
N ILE A 36 8.35 -3.55 0.18
CA ILE A 36 9.20 -2.68 -0.65
C ILE A 36 8.29 -1.70 -1.38
N ASP A 37 8.59 -0.41 -1.29
CA ASP A 37 7.85 0.62 -2.01
C ASP A 37 8.24 0.70 -3.49
N GLU A 38 7.60 1.59 -4.24
CA GLU A 38 7.86 1.80 -5.67
C GLU A 38 9.29 2.24 -5.97
N THR A 39 10.00 2.80 -4.98
CA THR A 39 11.41 3.22 -5.09
C THR A 39 12.40 2.10 -4.80
N GLY A 40 11.92 0.93 -4.34
CA GLY A 40 12.74 -0.18 -3.88
C GLY A 40 13.18 -0.07 -2.42
N THR A 41 12.62 0.88 -1.66
CA THR A 41 12.94 1.09 -0.25
C THR A 41 12.06 0.21 0.64
N LYS A 42 12.68 -0.41 1.65
CA LYS A 42 11.94 -1.19 2.65
C LYS A 42 11.15 -0.24 3.56
N VAL A 43 9.85 -0.44 3.62
CA VAL A 43 8.90 0.34 4.41
C VAL A 43 7.98 -0.56 5.22
N THR A 44 7.51 -0.08 6.36
CA THR A 44 6.50 -0.78 7.17
C THR A 44 5.12 -0.23 6.82
N ARG A 45 4.20 -1.10 6.42
CA ARG A 45 2.83 -0.72 6.03
C ARG A 45 1.79 -1.28 6.99
N CYS A 46 0.79 -0.46 7.30
CA CYS A 46 -0.38 -0.89 8.06
C CYS A 46 -1.24 -1.86 7.24
N MET A 47 -1.53 -3.03 7.81
CA MET A 47 -2.22 -4.14 7.15
C MET A 47 -3.68 -4.29 7.57
N VAL A 48 -4.18 -3.41 8.42
CA VAL A 48 -5.54 -3.51 8.95
C VAL A 48 -6.31 -2.21 8.77
N ARG A 49 -7.63 -2.33 8.73
CA ARG A 49 -8.54 -1.19 8.72
C ARG A 49 -8.86 -0.76 10.15
N HIS A 50 -9.11 0.54 10.33
CA HIS A 50 -9.52 1.12 11.63
C HIS A 50 -8.48 0.97 12.76
N ALA A 51 -7.21 0.82 12.42
CA ALA A 51 -6.15 0.91 13.41
C ALA A 51 -5.98 2.34 13.93
N LYS A 52 -5.51 2.47 15.16
CA LYS A 52 -5.19 3.76 15.78
C LYS A 52 -3.78 3.77 16.31
N LEU A 53 -3.17 4.94 16.26
CA LEU A 53 -1.90 5.25 16.89
C LEU A 53 -2.17 6.29 17.98
N PHE A 54 -1.66 6.04 19.17
CA PHE A 54 -1.76 6.92 20.32
C PHE A 54 -0.37 7.48 20.66
N ILE A 55 -0.36 8.72 21.08
CA ILE A 55 0.82 9.31 21.75
C ILE A 55 0.50 9.39 23.22
N MET A 56 1.27 8.67 24.01
CA MET A 56 1.07 8.57 25.46
C MET A 56 2.06 9.48 26.19
N ASN A 57 1.61 10.06 27.29
CA ASN A 57 2.47 10.75 28.24
C ASN A 57 3.26 9.74 29.09
N ASN A 58 4.30 10.19 29.79
CA ASN A 58 5.10 9.34 30.68
C ASN A 58 4.29 8.76 31.86
N ASP A 59 3.18 9.40 32.22
CA ASP A 59 2.24 8.95 33.25
C ASP A 59 1.21 7.89 32.76
N GLY A 60 1.27 7.52 31.47
CA GLY A 60 0.37 6.56 30.84
C GLY A 60 -0.95 7.15 30.36
N THR A 61 -1.15 8.46 30.44
CA THR A 61 -2.34 9.12 29.88
C THR A 61 -2.19 9.37 28.39
N GLU A 62 -3.31 9.35 27.66
CA GLU A 62 -3.35 9.65 26.24
C GLU A 62 -3.17 11.16 26.02
N ASN A 63 -2.20 11.51 25.16
CA ASN A 63 -1.94 12.87 24.75
C ASN A 63 -2.57 13.22 23.41
N ALA A 64 -2.55 12.27 22.47
CA ALA A 64 -3.15 12.41 21.15
C ALA A 64 -3.47 11.03 20.56
N SER A 65 -4.45 10.98 19.67
CA SER A 65 -4.76 9.78 18.88
C SER A 65 -4.96 10.11 17.40
N PHE A 66 -4.58 9.17 16.56
CA PHE A 66 -4.66 9.28 15.10
C PHE A 66 -5.19 7.99 14.51
N ASN A 67 -6.02 8.09 13.48
CA ASN A 67 -6.39 6.93 12.69
C ASN A 67 -5.23 6.57 11.75
N VAL A 68 -4.91 5.29 11.66
CA VAL A 68 -3.88 4.76 10.76
C VAL A 68 -4.57 4.18 9.53
N PRO A 69 -4.48 4.84 8.36
CA PRO A 69 -5.10 4.32 7.15
C PRO A 69 -4.48 2.98 6.72
N TYR A 70 -5.32 2.08 6.22
CA TYR A 70 -4.83 0.83 5.59
C TYR A 70 -3.86 1.14 4.46
N GLY A 71 -2.75 0.39 4.39
CA GLY A 71 -1.71 0.56 3.38
C GLY A 71 -0.78 1.75 3.60
N SER A 72 -1.01 2.57 4.65
CA SER A 72 -0.13 3.69 4.98
C SER A 72 1.25 3.23 5.40
N THR A 73 2.26 4.02 5.08
CA THR A 73 3.63 3.82 5.57
C THR A 73 3.75 4.36 6.99
N VAL A 74 4.21 3.52 7.90
CA VAL A 74 4.37 3.83 9.32
C VAL A 74 5.86 3.98 9.63
N PHE A 75 6.25 5.10 10.25
CA PHE A 75 7.65 5.45 10.50
C PHE A 75 8.09 5.25 11.95
N VAL A 76 7.15 4.90 12.83
CA VAL A 76 7.39 4.75 14.27
C VAL A 76 7.01 3.36 14.74
N LYS A 77 7.58 2.94 15.87
CA LYS A 77 7.37 1.60 16.45
C LYS A 77 6.63 1.69 17.78
N GLU A 78 6.01 0.58 18.18
CA GLU A 78 5.40 0.44 19.51
C GLU A 78 6.44 0.74 20.61
N GLY A 79 6.05 1.57 21.57
CA GLY A 79 6.90 1.97 22.69
C GLY A 79 8.00 2.99 22.36
N GLU A 80 8.09 3.44 21.13
CA GLU A 80 9.09 4.43 20.71
C GLU A 80 8.82 5.80 21.34
N LYS A 81 9.87 6.41 21.89
CA LYS A 81 9.82 7.80 22.35
C LYS A 81 10.04 8.73 21.17
N ILE A 82 9.09 9.59 20.94
CA ILE A 82 9.12 10.56 19.84
C ILE A 82 9.17 11.99 20.36
N SER A 83 9.77 12.87 19.58
CA SER A 83 9.74 14.32 19.80
C SER A 83 8.58 14.97 19.03
N SER A 84 8.36 16.26 19.29
CA SER A 84 7.48 17.06 18.44
C SER A 84 8.03 17.13 17.01
N LYS A 85 7.14 17.25 16.02
CA LYS A 85 7.45 17.28 14.59
C LYS A 85 8.02 15.96 14.02
N THR A 86 7.85 14.83 14.73
CA THR A 86 8.16 13.51 14.19
C THR A 86 7.06 13.09 13.23
N THR A 87 7.42 12.70 12.00
CA THR A 87 6.48 12.10 11.05
C THR A 87 6.11 10.71 11.53
N LEU A 88 4.82 10.47 11.72
CA LEU A 88 4.27 9.22 12.23
C LEU A 88 3.87 8.29 11.10
N ILE A 89 3.10 8.81 10.14
CA ILE A 89 2.43 8.05 9.08
C ILE A 89 2.43 8.89 7.81
N LYS A 90 2.59 8.23 6.65
CA LYS A 90 2.35 8.82 5.33
C LYS A 90 1.43 7.92 4.51
N TRP A 91 0.53 8.51 3.75
CA TRP A 91 -0.32 7.80 2.81
C TRP A 91 -0.64 8.65 1.59
N ASP A 92 -1.05 8.00 0.52
CA ASP A 92 -1.63 8.64 -0.64
C ASP A 92 -3.17 8.54 -0.53
N PRO A 93 -3.91 9.65 -0.39
CA PRO A 93 -5.36 9.61 -0.25
C PRO A 93 -6.08 9.19 -1.54
N TYR A 94 -5.39 9.18 -2.67
CA TYR A 94 -5.93 8.86 -3.99
C TYR A 94 -5.61 7.44 -4.44
N THR A 95 -4.82 6.69 -3.69
CA THR A 95 -4.40 5.32 -4.03
C THR A 95 -4.85 4.33 -2.98
N ASP A 96 -5.64 3.35 -3.39
CA ASP A 96 -5.95 2.18 -2.58
C ASP A 96 -4.88 1.11 -2.79
N ILE A 97 -4.08 0.86 -1.76
CA ILE A 97 -3.01 -0.13 -1.81
C ILE A 97 -3.56 -1.50 -1.44
N ILE A 98 -3.28 -2.50 -2.26
CA ILE A 98 -3.54 -3.91 -1.97
C ILE A 98 -2.22 -4.56 -1.59
N VAL A 99 -2.13 -5.11 -0.39
CA VAL A 99 -0.92 -5.70 0.17
C VAL A 99 -1.14 -7.19 0.41
N ALA A 100 -0.14 -8.02 0.04
CA ALA A 100 -0.16 -9.45 0.32
C ALA A 100 -0.13 -9.71 1.84
N ARG A 101 -1.01 -10.57 2.33
CA ARG A 101 -1.10 -10.97 3.73
C ARG A 101 -0.32 -12.25 4.04
N GLU A 102 -0.06 -13.04 3.01
CA GLU A 102 0.63 -14.32 3.10
C GLU A 102 1.96 -14.25 2.37
N THR A 103 2.92 -15.00 2.85
CA THR A 103 4.21 -15.17 2.17
C THR A 103 4.11 -16.33 1.18
N GLY A 104 4.39 -16.07 -0.07
CA GLY A 104 4.29 -17.07 -1.14
C GLY A 104 4.71 -16.48 -2.49
N TYR A 105 4.32 -17.16 -3.53
CA TYR A 105 4.55 -16.71 -4.91
C TYR A 105 3.28 -16.09 -5.48
N VAL A 106 3.45 -15.02 -6.25
CA VAL A 106 2.34 -14.36 -6.94
C VAL A 106 1.92 -15.21 -8.14
N ASP A 107 0.64 -15.50 -8.26
CA ASP A 107 0.01 -16.11 -9.43
C ASP A 107 -0.99 -15.14 -10.05
N LEU A 108 -0.73 -14.76 -11.30
CA LEU A 108 -1.56 -13.82 -12.05
C LEU A 108 -2.52 -14.59 -12.95
N ASN A 109 -3.80 -14.49 -12.65
CA ASN A 109 -4.85 -15.19 -13.39
C ASN A 109 -5.66 -14.22 -14.25
N ASP A 110 -6.04 -14.65 -15.46
CA ASP A 110 -6.76 -13.85 -16.47
C ASP A 110 -6.01 -12.58 -16.92
N PHE A 111 -4.67 -12.60 -16.85
CA PHE A 111 -3.83 -11.51 -17.35
C PHE A 111 -3.44 -11.76 -18.82
N VAL A 112 -4.10 -11.06 -19.74
CA VAL A 112 -3.82 -11.10 -21.18
C VAL A 112 -3.51 -9.69 -21.65
N GLU A 113 -2.29 -9.48 -22.18
CA GLU A 113 -1.84 -8.18 -22.69
C GLU A 113 -2.74 -7.70 -23.84
N GLY A 114 -3.20 -6.46 -23.76
CA GLY A 114 -4.12 -5.87 -24.73
C GLY A 114 -5.59 -6.21 -24.51
N GLU A 115 -5.91 -7.14 -23.61
CA GLU A 115 -7.30 -7.53 -23.27
C GLU A 115 -7.66 -7.19 -21.84
N THR A 116 -6.85 -7.58 -20.86
CA THR A 116 -7.11 -7.33 -19.43
C THR A 116 -6.08 -6.44 -18.78
N PHE A 117 -4.91 -6.31 -19.38
CA PHE A 117 -3.90 -5.34 -18.94
C PHE A 117 -3.15 -4.73 -20.13
N ALA A 118 -2.57 -3.56 -19.89
CA ALA A 118 -1.65 -2.90 -20.80
C ALA A 118 -0.32 -2.63 -20.10
N VAL A 119 0.76 -2.57 -20.87
CA VAL A 119 2.08 -2.18 -20.36
C VAL A 119 2.28 -0.71 -20.68
N GLU A 120 2.38 0.10 -19.65
CA GLU A 120 2.62 1.53 -19.75
C GLU A 120 4.04 1.88 -19.35
N ALA A 121 4.65 2.82 -20.07
CA ALA A 121 5.93 3.39 -19.68
C ALA A 121 5.72 4.46 -18.60
N VAL A 122 6.43 4.34 -17.49
CA VAL A 122 6.45 5.33 -16.42
C VAL A 122 7.75 6.10 -16.42
N GLU A 123 7.76 7.22 -15.72
CA GLU A 123 8.93 8.09 -15.59
C GLU A 123 10.16 7.28 -15.13
N GLY A 124 11.31 7.53 -15.75
CA GLY A 124 12.55 6.76 -15.51
C GLY A 124 12.72 5.50 -16.37
N GLY A 125 11.88 5.29 -17.41
CA GLY A 125 12.03 4.18 -18.36
C GLY A 125 11.58 2.82 -17.84
N LYS A 126 10.95 2.77 -16.67
CA LYS A 126 10.34 1.55 -16.13
C LYS A 126 9.02 1.27 -16.85
N LYS A 127 8.70 -0.01 -16.99
CA LYS A 127 7.41 -0.47 -17.51
C LYS A 127 6.53 -0.93 -16.35
N GLN A 128 5.26 -0.64 -16.45
CA GLN A 128 4.28 -0.96 -15.42
C GLN A 128 3.06 -1.62 -16.06
N MET A 129 2.55 -2.68 -15.45
CA MET A 129 1.30 -3.32 -15.88
C MET A 129 0.12 -2.57 -15.26
N VAL A 130 -0.83 -2.18 -16.09
CA VAL A 130 -2.05 -1.48 -15.68
C VAL A 130 -3.26 -2.29 -16.13
N VAL A 131 -4.15 -2.61 -15.22
CA VAL A 131 -5.38 -3.34 -15.52
C VAL A 131 -6.29 -2.46 -16.37
N VAL A 132 -6.74 -2.99 -17.51
CA VAL A 132 -7.70 -2.35 -18.39
C VAL A 132 -9.05 -3.06 -18.36
N GLU A 133 -10.09 -2.41 -18.85
CA GLU A 133 -11.40 -3.01 -18.96
C GLU A 133 -11.37 -4.16 -19.96
N ALA A 134 -11.67 -5.37 -19.48
CA ALA A 134 -11.71 -6.56 -20.32
C ALA A 134 -12.90 -6.48 -21.30
N ARG A 135 -12.65 -6.78 -22.57
CA ARG A 135 -13.69 -6.87 -23.60
C ARG A 135 -14.58 -8.10 -23.38
N ASP A 136 -13.99 -9.20 -22.94
CA ASP A 136 -14.73 -10.38 -22.53
C ASP A 136 -15.09 -10.30 -21.04
N ARG A 137 -16.38 -10.22 -20.74
CA ARG A 137 -16.89 -10.16 -19.36
C ARG A 137 -16.63 -11.44 -18.54
N LYS A 138 -16.17 -12.51 -19.16
CA LYS A 138 -15.78 -13.74 -18.48
C LYS A 138 -14.38 -13.65 -17.89
N MET A 139 -13.57 -12.72 -18.38
CA MET A 139 -12.20 -12.50 -17.86
C MET A 139 -12.25 -11.55 -16.68
N SER A 140 -11.64 -11.97 -15.59
CA SER A 140 -11.59 -11.20 -14.35
C SER A 140 -10.16 -11.28 -13.78
N PRO A 141 -9.27 -10.32 -14.13
CA PRO A 141 -7.90 -10.35 -13.67
C PRO A 141 -7.85 -10.32 -12.14
N HIS A 142 -7.24 -11.34 -11.57
CA HIS A 142 -7.10 -11.50 -10.12
C HIS A 142 -5.75 -12.07 -9.75
N ILE A 143 -5.35 -11.81 -8.52
CA ILE A 143 -4.09 -12.26 -7.94
C ILE A 143 -4.36 -13.33 -6.89
N GLU A 144 -3.56 -14.37 -6.93
CA GLU A 144 -3.48 -15.39 -5.90
C GLU A 144 -2.07 -15.47 -5.33
N ILE A 145 -1.96 -15.87 -4.08
CA ILE A 145 -0.68 -16.20 -3.45
C ILE A 145 -0.65 -17.71 -3.31
N ILE A 146 0.35 -18.33 -3.90
CA ILE A 146 0.53 -19.79 -3.91
C ILE A 146 1.81 -20.19 -3.20
N ASP A 147 1.87 -21.41 -2.71
CA ASP A 147 3.10 -22.01 -2.23
C ASP A 147 3.97 -22.55 -3.38
N LYS A 148 5.13 -23.11 -3.05
CA LYS A 148 6.05 -23.72 -4.02
C LYS A 148 5.46 -24.92 -4.77
N ASP A 149 4.41 -25.54 -4.25
CA ASP A 149 3.72 -26.69 -4.85
C ASP A 149 2.48 -26.26 -5.66
N GLY A 150 2.22 -24.95 -5.75
CA GLY A 150 1.09 -24.38 -6.49
C GLY A 150 -0.23 -24.38 -5.70
N LYS A 151 -0.19 -24.63 -4.40
CA LYS A 151 -1.38 -24.57 -3.55
C LYS A 151 -1.71 -23.13 -3.18
N ILE A 152 -2.96 -22.72 -3.32
CA ILE A 152 -3.44 -21.39 -2.99
C ILE A 152 -3.39 -21.19 -1.48
N LEU A 153 -2.62 -20.18 -1.04
CA LEU A 153 -2.51 -19.73 0.35
C LEU A 153 -3.47 -18.58 0.63
N ALA A 154 -3.56 -17.64 -0.30
CA ALA A 154 -4.53 -16.55 -0.30
C ALA A 154 -4.95 -16.27 -1.74
N GLY A 155 -6.24 -16.11 -1.99
CA GLY A 155 -6.71 -16.07 -3.35
C GLY A 155 -7.87 -15.13 -3.61
N GLY A 156 -8.12 -14.92 -4.91
CA GLY A 156 -9.32 -14.28 -5.40
C GLY A 156 -9.38 -12.77 -5.25
N THR A 157 -8.24 -12.08 -5.05
CA THR A 157 -8.24 -10.61 -5.08
C THR A 157 -8.43 -10.13 -6.52
N ILE A 158 -9.67 -9.76 -6.85
CA ILE A 158 -10.02 -9.17 -8.14
C ILE A 158 -9.46 -7.75 -8.21
N LEU A 159 -8.77 -7.44 -9.30
CA LEU A 159 -8.18 -6.13 -9.51
C LEU A 159 -9.14 -5.20 -10.24
N PRO A 160 -9.37 -3.99 -9.73
CA PRO A 160 -10.16 -2.99 -10.43
C PRO A 160 -9.42 -2.47 -11.67
N VAL A 161 -10.18 -1.97 -12.64
CA VAL A 161 -9.64 -1.25 -13.79
C VAL A 161 -8.79 -0.07 -13.31
N LYS A 162 -7.66 0.16 -13.96
CA LYS A 162 -6.60 1.11 -13.59
C LYS A 162 -5.75 0.71 -12.37
N ALA A 163 -5.94 -0.49 -11.82
CA ALA A 163 -4.99 -1.01 -10.85
C ALA A 163 -3.61 -1.18 -11.49
N THR A 164 -2.59 -0.84 -10.73
CA THR A 164 -1.20 -0.93 -11.15
C THR A 164 -0.50 -2.04 -10.39
N LEU A 165 0.20 -2.93 -11.10
CA LEU A 165 0.93 -4.02 -10.48
C LEU A 165 2.38 -3.61 -10.20
N VAL A 166 2.82 -3.80 -8.96
CA VAL A 166 4.22 -3.65 -8.53
C VAL A 166 4.93 -4.99 -8.34
N VAL A 167 4.21 -6.08 -8.62
CA VAL A 167 4.72 -7.45 -8.55
C VAL A 167 4.66 -8.12 -9.91
N ASN A 168 5.50 -9.13 -10.12
CA ASN A 168 5.50 -9.94 -11.32
C ASN A 168 4.93 -11.33 -11.04
N ASP A 169 4.50 -12.02 -12.11
CA ASP A 169 4.07 -13.40 -12.01
C ASP A 169 5.18 -14.29 -11.47
N LYS A 170 4.85 -15.20 -10.56
CA LYS A 170 5.78 -16.12 -9.88
C LYS A 170 6.91 -15.44 -9.08
N GLN A 171 6.74 -14.18 -8.71
CA GLN A 171 7.67 -13.46 -7.83
C GLN A 171 7.56 -13.93 -6.38
#